data_a72b59d8483132ad88df54506e6a4c2c
#
_entry.id   a72b59d8483132ad88df54506e6a4c2c
#
_cell.length_a   1.000
_cell.length_b   1.000
_cell.length_c   1.000
_cell.angle_alpha   90.00
_cell.angle_beta   90.00
_cell.angle_gamma   90.00
#
_symmetry.space_group_name_H-M   'P 1'
#
loop_
_entity.id
_entity.type
_entity.pdbx_description
1 polymer ?
#
loop_
_entity_poly.entity_id
_entity_poly.type
_entity_poly.pdbx_seq_one_letter_code
_entity_poly.pdbx_strand_id
1 'polypeptide(L)'
;MKSNYLYLLFICIISCLFVSCSDEDNKGEDIPEWNRFRTTNVLVYAHLSEQNLFSSCSYKEVASSIRNTVHAVALLDRTNAVYGQTAIINTGTETARESKKVPVFVPVSYSNGEKKIIGSTVLFPSTISEMTQYVVKNDCRYLETKTEAVNGVDMLFCSVSLNSEDLIAPAVNVFKKKVNEQTVLVGTVKRALLPNLESAITSNLTSDTYSFVEVENRNRDSEYCIFVLTSHKWAFRGVTETSVSGDLHCFQLQIESLK
;
A
#
# COMPACT_ATOMS: atom_id res chain seq x y z
N MET A 1 25.88 16.96 63.25
CA MET A 1 24.56 16.31 63.04
C MET A 1 23.72 16.83 61.88
N LYS A 2 24.14 17.84 61.12
CA LYS A 2 23.33 18.35 59.96
C LYS A 2 23.58 17.65 58.63
N SER A 3 24.67 16.88 58.48
CA SER A 3 25.05 16.24 57.22
C SER A 3 24.24 14.96 56.88
N ASN A 4 23.80 14.21 57.91
CA ASN A 4 23.14 12.93 57.69
C ASN A 4 21.69 13.06 57.24
N TYR A 5 21.02 14.18 57.53
CA TYR A 5 19.66 14.43 57.08
C TYR A 5 19.59 14.76 55.57
N LEU A 6 20.62 15.39 55.06
CA LEU A 6 20.70 15.72 53.64
C LEU A 6 20.86 14.45 52.78
N TYR A 7 21.66 13.48 53.26
CA TYR A 7 21.81 12.18 52.60
C TYR A 7 20.54 11.33 52.63
N LEU A 8 19.85 11.33 53.77
CA LEU A 8 18.56 10.62 53.88
C LEU A 8 17.49 11.23 52.99
N LEU A 9 17.43 12.57 52.88
CA LEU A 9 16.51 13.26 52.00
C LEU A 9 16.80 12.97 50.49
N PHE A 10 18.10 12.91 50.13
CA PHE A 10 18.50 12.60 48.77
C PHE A 10 18.19 11.14 48.36
N ILE A 11 18.35 10.19 49.29
CA ILE A 11 17.98 8.79 49.08
C ILE A 11 16.45 8.64 48.95
N CYS A 12 15.67 9.35 49.77
CA CYS A 12 14.21 9.34 49.63
C CYS A 12 13.72 9.94 48.31
N ILE A 13 14.34 11.02 47.83
CA ILE A 13 13.98 11.61 46.52
C ILE A 13 14.33 10.69 45.37
N ILE A 14 15.48 10.03 45.39
CA ILE A 14 15.88 9.05 44.39
C ILE A 14 14.95 7.83 44.43
N SER A 15 14.59 7.31 45.59
CA SER A 15 13.65 6.19 45.69
C SER A 15 12.25 6.56 45.19
N CYS A 16 11.78 7.78 45.42
CA CYS A 16 10.50 8.25 44.84
C CYS A 16 10.54 8.40 43.31
N LEU A 17 11.70 8.73 42.74
CA LEU A 17 11.86 8.80 41.29
C LEU A 17 11.87 7.40 40.61
N PHE A 18 12.27 6.37 41.35
CA PHE A 18 12.24 4.99 40.84
C PHE A 18 10.92 4.26 41.10
N VAL A 19 10.09 4.72 41.99
CA VAL A 19 8.77 4.13 42.31
C VAL A 19 7.66 4.75 41.42
N SER A 20 7.93 5.91 40.77
CA SER A 20 6.98 6.55 39.87
C SER A 20 6.95 5.97 38.44
N CYS A 21 7.65 4.88 38.16
CA CYS A 21 7.59 4.13 36.92
C CYS A 21 7.07 2.71 37.16
N SER A 22 6.08 2.52 37.99
CA SER A 22 5.23 1.35 37.92
C SER A 22 4.13 1.66 36.90
N ASP A 23 4.22 1.03 35.75
CA ASP A 23 3.25 1.01 34.68
C ASP A 23 1.89 0.40 35.08
N GLU A 24 1.30 0.84 36.18
CA GLU A 24 0.02 0.29 36.65
C GLU A 24 -1.20 1.14 36.31
N ASP A 25 -1.06 2.33 35.72
CA ASP A 25 -2.22 3.19 35.41
C ASP A 25 -2.50 3.41 33.94
N ASN A 26 -1.87 2.65 33.04
CA ASN A 26 -2.40 2.46 31.70
C ASN A 26 -3.25 1.17 31.63
N LYS A 27 -4.25 1.08 32.46
CA LYS A 27 -5.50 0.41 32.07
C LYS A 27 -6.24 1.31 31.08
N GLY A 28 -5.56 1.72 30.00
CA GLY A 28 -6.22 1.94 28.73
C GLY A 28 -6.98 0.66 28.49
N GLU A 29 -8.28 0.77 28.16
CA GLU A 29 -9.19 -0.31 27.83
C GLU A 29 -8.39 -1.46 27.23
N ASP A 30 -8.44 -2.65 27.84
CA ASP A 30 -7.83 -3.86 27.30
C ASP A 30 -8.42 -4.05 25.91
N ILE A 31 -7.80 -3.39 24.94
CA ILE A 31 -8.06 -3.69 23.54
C ILE A 31 -7.66 -5.15 23.44
N PRO A 32 -8.61 -6.06 23.26
CA PRO A 32 -8.33 -7.48 23.26
C PRO A 32 -7.15 -7.73 22.32
N GLU A 33 -6.19 -8.53 22.74
CA GLU A 33 -4.92 -8.79 22.02
C GLU A 33 -5.13 -9.13 20.54
N TRP A 34 -6.30 -9.73 20.23
CA TRP A 34 -6.76 -10.02 18.88
C TRP A 34 -7.08 -8.76 18.03
N ASN A 35 -7.31 -7.59 18.64
CA ASN A 35 -7.64 -6.35 17.94
C ASN A 35 -6.41 -5.49 17.63
N ARG A 36 -5.28 -5.72 18.34
CA ARG A 36 -4.06 -4.91 18.17
C ARG A 36 -3.28 -5.22 16.89
N PHE A 37 -3.51 -6.37 16.25
CA PHE A 37 -2.55 -6.96 15.31
C PHE A 37 -3.14 -7.38 13.96
N ARG A 38 -4.35 -6.95 13.63
CA ARG A 38 -5.06 -7.42 12.45
C ARG A 38 -5.15 -6.42 11.31
N THR A 39 -5.08 -5.13 11.61
CA THR A 39 -5.28 -4.10 10.60
C THR A 39 -3.94 -3.59 10.08
N THR A 40 -3.78 -3.58 8.77
CA THR A 40 -2.68 -2.93 8.06
C THR A 40 -3.21 -1.82 7.16
N ASN A 41 -2.36 -0.86 6.82
CA ASN A 41 -2.70 0.21 5.91
C ASN A 41 -1.96 0.03 4.58
N VAL A 42 -2.69 0.25 3.49
CA VAL A 42 -2.11 0.39 2.16
C VAL A 42 -2.42 1.80 1.66
N LEU A 43 -1.38 2.54 1.32
CA LEU A 43 -1.52 3.88 0.75
C LEU A 43 -1.53 3.77 -0.77
N VAL A 44 -2.53 4.31 -1.42
CA VAL A 44 -2.60 4.37 -2.88
C VAL A 44 -2.56 5.81 -3.33
N TYR A 45 -1.52 6.18 -4.06
CA TYR A 45 -1.37 7.49 -4.68
C TYR A 45 -1.74 7.39 -6.14
N ALA A 46 -2.80 8.07 -6.53
CA ALA A 46 -3.32 8.02 -7.89
C ALA A 46 -3.82 9.37 -8.37
N HIS A 47 -3.58 9.67 -9.65
CA HIS A 47 -4.41 10.58 -10.41
C HIS A 47 -5.62 9.84 -10.94
N LEU A 48 -6.80 10.40 -10.78
CA LEU A 48 -8.04 9.78 -11.24
C LEU A 48 -8.37 10.10 -12.70
N SER A 49 -7.50 10.89 -13.36
CA SER A 49 -7.46 11.17 -14.80
C SER A 49 -6.33 10.39 -15.50
N GLU A 50 -6.20 10.48 -16.81
CA GLU A 50 -5.10 9.81 -17.57
C GLU A 50 -3.68 10.34 -17.25
N GLN A 51 -3.54 11.36 -16.43
CA GLN A 51 -2.25 11.95 -16.12
C GLN A 51 -1.33 10.98 -15.36
N ASN A 52 -0.02 11.09 -15.63
CA ASN A 52 0.99 10.42 -14.82
C ASN A 52 1.08 11.04 -13.42
N LEU A 53 1.37 10.22 -12.42
CA LEU A 53 1.50 10.65 -11.01
C LEU A 53 2.39 11.88 -10.85
N PHE A 54 3.50 11.95 -11.58
CA PHE A 54 4.48 13.03 -11.48
C PHE A 54 4.39 14.07 -12.61
N SER A 55 3.29 14.15 -13.33
CA SER A 55 3.09 15.20 -14.34
C SER A 55 2.88 16.57 -13.73
N SER A 56 2.32 16.63 -12.53
CA SER A 56 1.96 17.87 -11.81
C SER A 56 2.38 17.89 -10.35
N CYS A 57 3.03 16.84 -9.84
CA CYS A 57 3.40 16.72 -8.43
C CYS A 57 4.88 16.34 -8.28
N SER A 58 5.54 16.92 -7.28
CA SER A 58 6.92 16.57 -6.94
C SER A 58 6.95 15.23 -6.18
N TYR A 59 7.90 14.35 -6.57
CA TYR A 59 8.15 13.11 -5.83
C TYR A 59 8.48 13.36 -4.34
N LYS A 60 9.01 14.55 -3.99
CA LYS A 60 9.31 14.92 -2.59
C LYS A 60 8.06 15.14 -1.76
N GLU A 61 7.00 15.69 -2.35
CA GLU A 61 5.71 15.88 -1.67
C GLU A 61 5.08 14.52 -1.35
N VAL A 62 5.03 13.63 -2.34
CA VAL A 62 4.56 12.25 -2.16
C VAL A 62 5.39 11.52 -1.10
N ALA A 63 6.71 11.58 -1.19
CA ALA A 63 7.63 10.94 -0.24
C ALA A 63 7.45 11.47 1.19
N SER A 64 7.21 12.77 1.36
CA SER A 64 6.95 13.37 2.67
C SER A 64 5.66 12.82 3.29
N SER A 65 4.62 12.68 2.50
CA SER A 65 3.35 12.10 2.93
C SER A 65 3.50 10.62 3.34
N ILE A 66 4.24 9.82 2.56
CA ILE A 66 4.50 8.39 2.84
C ILE A 66 5.35 8.22 4.10
N ARG A 67 6.35 9.09 4.32
CA ARG A 67 7.31 8.96 5.43
C ARG A 67 6.65 8.91 6.80
N ASN A 68 5.52 9.58 6.95
CA ASN A 68 4.76 9.64 8.20
C ASN A 68 4.00 8.33 8.49
N THR A 69 3.93 7.41 7.51
CA THR A 69 3.21 6.14 7.64
C THR A 69 4.21 4.98 7.53
N VAL A 70 4.94 4.73 8.61
CA VAL A 70 6.15 3.88 8.63
C VAL A 70 5.89 2.44 8.16
N HIS A 71 4.81 1.83 8.60
CA HIS A 71 4.50 0.41 8.36
C HIS A 71 3.58 0.16 7.15
N ALA A 72 3.18 1.20 6.42
CA ALA A 72 2.29 1.04 5.28
C ALA A 72 3.04 0.62 4.02
N VAL A 73 2.43 -0.28 3.24
CA VAL A 73 2.76 -0.47 1.82
C VAL A 73 2.18 0.70 1.05
N ALA A 74 2.93 1.27 0.12
CA ALA A 74 2.43 2.36 -0.71
C ALA A 74 2.45 1.96 -2.20
N LEU A 75 1.32 2.08 -2.88
CA LEU A 75 1.19 1.93 -4.32
C LEU A 75 1.16 3.31 -4.98
N LEU A 76 2.13 3.57 -5.84
CA LEU A 76 2.21 4.78 -6.67
C LEU A 76 1.73 4.41 -8.07
N ASP A 77 0.54 4.85 -8.43
CA ASP A 77 -0.03 4.58 -9.75
C ASP A 77 0.64 5.44 -10.83
N ARG A 78 0.85 4.84 -12.00
CA ARG A 78 1.38 5.51 -13.22
C ARG A 78 2.62 6.36 -13.00
N THR A 79 3.60 5.82 -12.30
CA THR A 79 4.95 6.37 -12.23
C THR A 79 5.69 6.17 -13.55
N ASN A 80 6.75 6.93 -13.78
CA ASN A 80 7.53 6.81 -14.99
C ASN A 80 9.00 6.44 -14.76
N ALA A 81 9.53 5.62 -15.66
CA ALA A 81 10.96 5.47 -15.91
C ALA A 81 11.30 6.05 -17.28
N VAL A 82 12.16 7.05 -17.31
CA VAL A 82 12.61 7.72 -18.55
C VAL A 82 14.07 7.35 -18.81
N TYR A 83 14.35 6.83 -19.99
CA TYR A 83 15.69 6.44 -20.41
C TYR A 83 16.35 7.61 -21.14
N GLY A 84 17.21 8.34 -20.42
CA GLY A 84 18.08 9.37 -21.00
C GLY A 84 19.36 8.80 -21.60
N GLN A 85 20.16 9.63 -22.27
CA GLN A 85 21.47 9.23 -22.80
C GLN A 85 22.48 8.91 -21.70
N THR A 86 22.35 9.53 -20.53
CA THR A 86 23.31 9.44 -19.42
C THR A 86 22.75 8.85 -18.15
N ALA A 87 21.44 8.78 -17.99
CA ALA A 87 20.80 8.25 -16.78
C ALA A 87 19.40 7.72 -17.07
N ILE A 88 19.00 6.75 -16.27
CA ILE A 88 17.62 6.30 -16.15
C ILE A 88 17.03 7.02 -14.93
N ILE A 89 15.99 7.80 -15.14
CA ILE A 89 15.26 8.46 -14.05
C ILE A 89 13.98 7.67 -13.81
N ASN A 90 13.89 7.04 -12.65
CA ASN A 90 12.67 6.36 -12.20
C ASN A 90 12.09 7.14 -11.02
N THR A 91 10.97 7.82 -11.25
CA THR A 91 10.34 8.69 -10.26
C THR A 91 9.82 7.91 -9.04
N GLY A 92 9.42 6.66 -9.22
CA GLY A 92 9.06 5.79 -8.10
C GLY A 92 10.25 5.44 -7.21
N THR A 93 11.42 5.16 -7.83
CA THR A 93 12.66 4.89 -7.09
C THR A 93 13.14 6.14 -6.33
N GLU A 94 13.05 7.33 -6.92
CA GLU A 94 13.38 8.57 -6.23
C GLU A 94 12.44 8.83 -5.03
N THR A 95 11.15 8.57 -5.20
CA THR A 95 10.16 8.63 -4.10
C THR A 95 10.51 7.64 -2.98
N ALA A 96 10.90 6.42 -3.35
CA ALA A 96 11.31 5.38 -2.39
C ALA A 96 12.53 5.82 -1.58
N ARG A 97 13.55 6.34 -2.26
CA ARG A 97 14.77 6.85 -1.62
C ARG A 97 14.45 7.93 -0.59
N GLU A 98 13.64 8.93 -0.95
CA GLU A 98 13.26 10.02 -0.07
C GLU A 98 12.35 9.56 1.09
N SER A 99 11.49 8.57 0.86
CA SER A 99 10.59 8.00 1.90
C SER A 99 11.22 6.87 2.71
N LYS A 100 12.45 6.44 2.38
CA LYS A 100 13.16 5.30 3.01
C LYS A 100 12.40 3.98 2.90
N LYS A 101 11.83 3.71 1.72
CA LYS A 101 11.08 2.49 1.40
C LYS A 101 11.82 1.67 0.34
N VAL A 102 11.49 0.40 0.22
CA VAL A 102 12.00 -0.51 -0.80
C VAL A 102 11.09 -0.47 -2.03
N PRO A 103 11.56 -0.03 -3.21
CA PRO A 103 10.74 0.09 -4.40
C PRO A 103 10.68 -1.20 -5.22
N VAL A 104 9.51 -1.48 -5.78
CA VAL A 104 9.33 -2.45 -6.86
C VAL A 104 8.55 -1.77 -7.98
N PHE A 105 9.15 -1.64 -9.15
CA PHE A 105 8.51 -1.06 -10.33
C PHE A 105 7.81 -2.13 -11.14
N VAL A 106 6.55 -1.87 -11.49
CA VAL A 106 5.68 -2.76 -12.27
C VAL A 106 5.30 -2.06 -13.57
N PRO A 107 5.88 -2.38 -14.72
CA PRO A 107 5.56 -1.74 -15.98
C PRO A 107 4.13 -2.07 -16.44
N VAL A 108 3.47 -1.07 -17.03
CA VAL A 108 2.11 -1.14 -17.59
C VAL A 108 2.12 -0.87 -19.08
N SER A 109 2.90 0.10 -19.53
CA SER A 109 2.99 0.46 -20.94
C SER A 109 4.36 1.06 -21.29
N TYR A 110 4.72 0.97 -22.58
CA TYR A 110 5.97 1.49 -23.11
C TYR A 110 5.71 2.44 -24.28
N SER A 111 6.28 3.64 -24.24
CA SER A 111 6.28 4.60 -25.33
C SER A 111 7.66 4.62 -26.02
N ASN A 112 7.72 4.04 -27.21
CA ASN A 112 8.97 3.90 -27.96
C ASN A 112 9.55 5.26 -28.41
N GLY A 113 8.66 6.19 -28.79
CA GLY A 113 9.08 7.55 -29.24
C GLY A 113 9.68 8.39 -28.12
N GLU A 114 9.16 8.27 -26.90
CA GLU A 114 9.60 9.02 -25.73
C GLU A 114 10.67 8.30 -24.90
N LYS A 115 11.03 7.07 -25.27
CA LYS A 115 11.89 6.19 -24.45
C LYS A 115 11.46 6.16 -22.97
N LYS A 116 10.15 5.97 -22.76
CA LYS A 116 9.52 6.08 -21.46
C LYS A 116 8.70 4.82 -21.19
N ILE A 117 8.86 4.29 -19.99
CA ILE A 117 7.98 3.24 -19.46
C ILE A 117 7.08 3.89 -18.42
N ILE A 118 5.78 3.65 -18.54
CA ILE A 118 4.80 4.00 -17.52
C ILE A 118 4.44 2.71 -16.79
N GLY A 119 4.40 2.80 -15.47
CA GLY A 119 4.05 1.66 -14.63
C GLY A 119 3.60 2.11 -13.26
N SER A 120 3.40 1.17 -12.37
CA SER A 120 3.18 1.44 -10.96
C SER A 120 4.43 1.14 -10.15
N THR A 121 4.65 1.87 -9.08
CA THR A 121 5.73 1.56 -8.12
C THR A 121 5.11 1.20 -6.79
N VAL A 122 5.43 0.02 -6.29
CA VAL A 122 5.04 -0.38 -4.93
C VAL A 122 6.21 -0.14 -4.00
N LEU A 123 5.95 0.53 -2.89
CA LEU A 123 6.94 0.86 -1.87
C LEU A 123 6.65 0.04 -0.61
N PHE A 124 7.61 -0.77 -0.20
CA PHE A 124 7.49 -1.62 0.98
C PHE A 124 8.22 -1.01 2.18
N PRO A 125 7.67 -1.14 3.39
CA PRO A 125 8.28 -0.56 4.60
C PRO A 125 9.55 -1.27 5.05
N SER A 126 9.69 -2.54 4.72
CA SER A 126 10.77 -3.42 5.17
C SER A 126 11.25 -4.34 4.06
N THR A 127 12.09 -5.30 4.42
CA THR A 127 12.63 -6.31 3.51
C THR A 127 11.51 -7.13 2.87
N ILE A 128 11.62 -7.30 1.57
CA ILE A 128 10.79 -8.21 0.78
C ILE A 128 11.40 -9.61 0.88
N SER A 129 10.62 -10.61 1.27
CA SER A 129 11.09 -11.99 1.37
C SER A 129 11.01 -12.71 0.02
N GLU A 130 9.94 -12.50 -0.71
CA GLU A 130 9.71 -13.11 -2.02
C GLU A 130 9.04 -12.10 -2.96
N MET A 131 9.40 -12.15 -4.24
CA MET A 131 8.81 -11.31 -5.26
C MET A 131 8.69 -12.07 -6.58
N THR A 132 7.53 -11.99 -7.20
CA THR A 132 7.29 -12.53 -8.53
C THR A 132 6.53 -11.51 -9.38
N GLN A 133 6.93 -11.35 -10.63
CA GLN A 133 6.20 -10.54 -11.60
C GLN A 133 5.71 -11.44 -12.74
N TYR A 134 4.41 -11.49 -12.94
CA TYR A 134 3.80 -12.20 -14.05
C TYR A 134 3.56 -11.24 -15.21
N VAL A 135 3.96 -11.64 -16.40
CA VAL A 135 3.59 -10.91 -17.63
C VAL A 135 2.11 -11.19 -17.90
N VAL A 136 1.31 -10.15 -17.82
CA VAL A 136 -0.12 -10.22 -18.11
C VAL A 136 -0.32 -10.18 -19.62
N LYS A 137 0.10 -9.10 -20.26
CA LYS A 137 0.12 -8.88 -21.71
C LYS A 137 0.90 -7.60 -22.02
N ASN A 138 1.62 -7.54 -23.16
CA ASN A 138 2.26 -6.31 -23.66
C ASN A 138 3.04 -5.54 -22.59
N ASP A 139 4.03 -6.13 -21.99
CA ASP A 139 4.86 -5.54 -20.92
C ASP A 139 4.11 -5.18 -19.61
N CYS A 140 2.78 -5.22 -19.58
CA CYS A 140 2.03 -5.11 -18.34
C CYS A 140 2.28 -6.31 -17.44
N ARG A 141 2.57 -6.06 -16.19
CA ARG A 141 2.91 -7.09 -15.21
C ARG A 141 1.99 -7.02 -14.01
N TYR A 142 1.70 -8.20 -13.50
CA TYR A 142 1.08 -8.41 -12.20
C TYR A 142 2.20 -8.69 -11.20
N LEU A 143 2.26 -7.90 -10.13
CA LEU A 143 3.23 -8.06 -9.05
C LEU A 143 2.64 -8.95 -7.95
N GLU A 144 3.44 -9.88 -7.46
CA GLU A 144 3.24 -10.56 -6.18
C GLU A 144 4.46 -10.30 -5.30
N THR A 145 4.24 -9.90 -4.06
CA THR A 145 5.30 -9.65 -3.10
C THR A 145 4.87 -10.15 -1.73
N LYS A 146 5.67 -11.05 -1.16
CA LYS A 146 5.47 -11.49 0.21
C LYS A 146 6.15 -10.52 1.15
N THR A 147 5.37 -9.91 2.01
CA THR A 147 5.81 -8.93 2.98
C THR A 147 5.10 -9.13 4.31
N GLU A 148 5.71 -8.70 5.37
CA GLU A 148 5.07 -8.60 6.67
C GLU A 148 4.12 -7.40 6.66
N ALA A 149 2.84 -7.65 6.96
CA ALA A 149 1.83 -6.60 6.98
C ALA A 149 1.93 -5.76 8.26
N VAL A 150 1.63 -6.38 9.38
CA VAL A 150 1.74 -5.77 10.72
C VAL A 150 2.01 -6.89 11.73
N ASN A 151 3.00 -6.69 12.59
CA ASN A 151 3.26 -7.54 13.76
C ASN A 151 3.38 -9.05 13.45
N GLY A 152 4.16 -9.40 12.45
CA GLY A 152 4.45 -10.79 12.10
C GLY A 152 3.36 -11.49 11.29
N VAL A 153 2.34 -10.78 10.81
CA VAL A 153 1.37 -11.34 9.88
C VAL A 153 1.91 -11.22 8.46
N ASP A 154 2.16 -12.34 7.82
CA ASP A 154 2.55 -12.39 6.42
C ASP A 154 1.39 -11.98 5.52
N MET A 155 1.68 -11.16 4.51
CA MET A 155 0.74 -10.74 3.47
C MET A 155 1.37 -10.96 2.10
N LEU A 156 0.64 -11.64 1.23
CA LEU A 156 0.94 -11.65 -0.19
C LEU A 156 0.30 -10.42 -0.82
N PHE A 157 1.08 -9.34 -0.93
CA PHE A 157 0.61 -8.11 -1.56
C PHE A 157 0.76 -8.21 -3.06
N CYS A 158 -0.33 -7.95 -3.77
CA CYS A 158 -0.38 -7.97 -5.21
C CYS A 158 -0.78 -6.61 -5.77
N SER A 159 -0.25 -6.26 -6.94
CA SER A 159 -0.58 -5.02 -7.62
C SER A 159 -0.66 -5.20 -9.14
N VAL A 160 -1.63 -4.52 -9.76
CA VAL A 160 -1.81 -4.46 -11.21
C VAL A 160 -2.52 -3.17 -11.61
N SER A 161 -2.19 -2.64 -12.82
CA SER A 161 -2.95 -1.54 -13.45
C SER A 161 -3.65 -2.05 -14.70
N LEU A 162 -4.97 -1.92 -14.75
CA LEU A 162 -5.83 -2.43 -15.82
C LEU A 162 -6.36 -1.27 -16.67
N ASN A 163 -5.65 -0.95 -17.74
CA ASN A 163 -5.99 0.14 -18.65
C ASN A 163 -6.67 -0.34 -19.96
N SER A 164 -6.76 -1.66 -20.17
CA SER A 164 -7.41 -2.28 -21.32
C SER A 164 -8.11 -3.58 -20.94
N GLU A 165 -9.15 -3.95 -21.67
CA GLU A 165 -9.99 -5.13 -21.40
C GLU A 165 -9.21 -6.45 -21.41
N ASP A 166 -8.27 -6.57 -22.31
CA ASP A 166 -7.47 -7.78 -22.51
C ASP A 166 -6.49 -8.09 -21.38
N LEU A 167 -6.31 -7.18 -20.43
CA LEU A 167 -5.52 -7.39 -19.20
C LEU A 167 -6.34 -8.04 -18.07
N ILE A 168 -7.67 -7.93 -18.12
CA ILE A 168 -8.55 -8.30 -16.99
C ILE A 168 -8.50 -9.80 -16.71
N ALA A 169 -8.87 -10.62 -17.70
CA ALA A 169 -8.94 -12.08 -17.49
C ALA A 169 -7.59 -12.69 -17.09
N PRO A 170 -6.44 -12.31 -17.70
CA PRO A 170 -5.13 -12.76 -17.24
C PRO A 170 -4.82 -12.37 -15.80
N ALA A 171 -5.12 -11.14 -15.37
CA ALA A 171 -4.86 -10.69 -14.00
C ALA A 171 -5.72 -11.46 -12.98
N VAL A 172 -7.01 -11.66 -13.25
CA VAL A 172 -7.90 -12.46 -12.42
C VAL A 172 -7.42 -13.92 -12.32
N ASN A 173 -6.93 -14.50 -13.42
CA ASN A 173 -6.39 -15.85 -13.42
C ASN A 173 -5.09 -16.00 -12.59
N VAL A 174 -4.26 -14.97 -12.49
CA VAL A 174 -3.11 -14.99 -11.58
C VAL A 174 -3.61 -14.97 -10.13
N PHE A 175 -4.51 -14.07 -9.78
CA PHE A 175 -5.08 -14.00 -8.43
C PHE A 175 -5.77 -15.30 -8.02
N LYS A 176 -6.51 -15.94 -8.92
CA LYS A 176 -7.20 -17.22 -8.68
C LYS A 176 -6.27 -18.29 -8.11
N LYS A 177 -5.03 -18.33 -8.55
CA LYS A 177 -4.04 -19.31 -8.07
C LYS A 177 -3.63 -19.07 -6.62
N LYS A 178 -3.87 -17.86 -6.10
CA LYS A 178 -3.44 -17.37 -4.79
C LYS A 178 -4.59 -17.09 -3.82
N VAL A 179 -5.82 -17.38 -4.23
CA VAL A 179 -7.02 -17.08 -3.43
C VAL A 179 -7.06 -17.81 -2.08
N ASN A 180 -6.35 -18.92 -1.95
CA ASN A 180 -6.23 -19.67 -0.69
C ASN A 180 -5.08 -19.19 0.22
N GLU A 181 -4.25 -18.28 -0.26
CA GLU A 181 -3.17 -17.66 0.51
C GLU A 181 -3.67 -16.39 1.21
N GLN A 182 -2.84 -15.77 2.04
CA GLN A 182 -3.14 -14.48 2.68
C GLN A 182 -2.94 -13.34 1.68
N THR A 183 -3.76 -13.28 0.62
CA THR A 183 -3.56 -12.43 -0.54
C THR A 183 -4.43 -11.18 -0.51
N VAL A 184 -3.80 -10.04 -0.82
CA VAL A 184 -4.42 -8.74 -1.02
C VAL A 184 -3.94 -8.20 -2.36
N LEU A 185 -4.85 -8.02 -3.31
CA LEU A 185 -4.60 -7.33 -4.57
C LEU A 185 -5.20 -5.93 -4.52
N VAL A 186 -4.37 -4.93 -4.74
CA VAL A 186 -4.78 -3.53 -4.89
C VAL A 186 -4.35 -3.07 -6.27
N GLY A 187 -5.28 -2.48 -7.01
CA GLY A 187 -4.98 -2.02 -8.35
C GLY A 187 -5.82 -0.83 -8.79
N THR A 188 -5.49 -0.34 -9.97
CA THR A 188 -6.26 0.68 -10.67
C THR A 188 -6.86 0.08 -11.93
N VAL A 189 -8.05 0.53 -12.29
CA VAL A 189 -8.75 0.10 -13.49
C VAL A 189 -9.44 1.30 -14.13
N LYS A 190 -9.46 1.36 -15.48
CA LYS A 190 -10.32 2.33 -16.16
C LYS A 190 -11.77 2.08 -15.77
N ARG A 191 -12.48 3.13 -15.35
CA ARG A 191 -13.86 3.01 -14.85
C ARG A 191 -14.79 2.33 -15.86
N ALA A 192 -14.61 2.59 -17.16
CA ALA A 192 -15.37 1.94 -18.20
C ALA A 192 -15.18 0.42 -18.26
N LEU A 193 -14.10 -0.11 -17.70
CA LEU A 193 -13.77 -1.54 -17.65
C LEU A 193 -14.18 -2.22 -16.33
N LEU A 194 -14.67 -1.47 -15.36
CA LEU A 194 -15.06 -2.02 -14.06
C LEU A 194 -16.11 -3.14 -14.17
N PRO A 195 -17.19 -3.01 -14.97
CA PRO A 195 -18.15 -4.11 -15.15
C PRO A 195 -17.52 -5.38 -15.72
N ASN A 196 -16.52 -5.23 -16.62
CA ASN A 196 -15.81 -6.36 -17.19
C ASN A 196 -14.93 -7.06 -16.13
N LEU A 197 -14.29 -6.27 -15.23
CA LEU A 197 -13.53 -6.78 -14.12
C LEU A 197 -14.42 -7.56 -13.13
N GLU A 198 -15.55 -7.00 -12.74
CA GLU A 198 -16.54 -7.66 -11.86
C GLU A 198 -17.04 -8.97 -12.47
N SER A 199 -17.39 -8.96 -13.76
CA SER A 199 -17.81 -10.14 -14.49
C SER A 199 -16.70 -11.20 -14.54
N ALA A 200 -15.47 -10.82 -14.78
CA ALA A 200 -14.33 -11.74 -14.80
C ALA A 200 -14.07 -12.35 -13.42
N ILE A 201 -14.18 -11.57 -12.35
CA ILE A 201 -14.03 -12.04 -10.97
C ILE A 201 -15.12 -13.05 -10.64
N THR A 202 -16.39 -12.70 -10.82
CA THR A 202 -17.54 -13.55 -10.49
C THR A 202 -17.59 -14.85 -11.32
N SER A 203 -17.10 -14.80 -12.55
CA SER A 203 -17.05 -15.98 -13.44
C SER A 203 -15.90 -16.94 -13.11
N ASN A 204 -14.83 -16.46 -12.47
CA ASN A 204 -13.61 -17.23 -12.26
C ASN A 204 -13.35 -17.61 -10.80
N LEU A 205 -13.93 -16.90 -9.84
CA LEU A 205 -13.74 -17.12 -8.41
C LEU A 205 -15.06 -17.57 -7.75
N THR A 206 -14.96 -18.40 -6.73
CA THR A 206 -16.09 -18.80 -5.92
C THR A 206 -16.39 -17.72 -4.88
N SER A 207 -17.63 -17.32 -4.72
CA SER A 207 -18.07 -16.16 -3.93
C SER A 207 -17.64 -16.15 -2.46
N ASP A 208 -17.39 -17.33 -1.87
CA ASP A 208 -16.92 -17.48 -0.49
C ASP A 208 -15.40 -17.42 -0.33
N THR A 209 -14.64 -17.36 -1.44
CA THR A 209 -13.18 -17.37 -1.42
C THR A 209 -12.55 -15.99 -1.51
N TYR A 210 -13.31 -14.96 -1.82
CA TYR A 210 -12.80 -13.61 -2.01
C TYR A 210 -13.77 -12.53 -1.54
N SER A 211 -13.24 -11.29 -1.42
CA SER A 211 -14.03 -10.07 -1.32
C SER A 211 -13.51 -9.07 -2.34
N PHE A 212 -14.41 -8.46 -3.10
CA PHE A 212 -14.11 -7.40 -4.07
C PHE A 212 -14.78 -6.10 -3.66
N VAL A 213 -14.02 -4.99 -3.71
CA VAL A 213 -14.52 -3.67 -3.37
C VAL A 213 -13.96 -2.66 -4.38
N GLU A 214 -14.85 -1.90 -5.03
CA GLU A 214 -14.47 -0.63 -5.64
C GLU A 214 -14.26 0.39 -4.52
N VAL A 215 -13.12 1.05 -4.53
CA VAL A 215 -12.85 2.13 -3.60
C VAL A 215 -13.56 3.39 -4.10
N GLU A 216 -14.63 3.76 -3.43
CA GLU A 216 -15.35 5.00 -3.75
C GLU A 216 -14.44 6.21 -3.54
N ASN A 217 -14.38 7.08 -4.53
CA ASN A 217 -13.72 8.37 -4.46
C ASN A 217 -14.77 9.50 -4.50
N ARG A 218 -14.37 10.69 -4.06
CA ARG A 218 -15.25 11.86 -4.06
C ARG A 218 -15.66 12.33 -5.46
N ASN A 219 -14.82 12.03 -6.46
CA ASN A 219 -15.10 12.37 -7.85
C ASN A 219 -15.55 11.11 -8.62
N ARG A 220 -16.87 10.90 -8.71
CA ARG A 220 -17.47 9.76 -9.43
C ARG A 220 -17.26 9.81 -10.94
N ASP A 221 -16.94 10.98 -11.50
CA ASP A 221 -16.68 11.16 -12.95
C ASP A 221 -15.23 10.87 -13.32
N SER A 222 -14.43 10.37 -12.38
CA SER A 222 -13.03 10.02 -12.63
C SER A 222 -12.89 8.89 -13.63
N GLU A 223 -11.93 9.02 -14.53
CA GLU A 223 -11.63 8.04 -15.58
C GLU A 223 -11.13 6.70 -15.02
N TYR A 224 -10.43 6.76 -13.89
CA TYR A 224 -9.89 5.58 -13.19
C TYR A 224 -10.53 5.43 -11.82
N CYS A 225 -10.64 4.18 -11.40
CA CYS A 225 -10.99 3.84 -10.03
C CYS A 225 -9.96 2.88 -9.44
N ILE A 226 -9.92 2.83 -8.13
CA ILE A 226 -9.10 1.90 -7.36
C ILE A 226 -9.98 0.72 -6.99
N PHE A 227 -9.44 -0.48 -7.04
CA PHE A 227 -10.12 -1.67 -6.55
C PHE A 227 -9.24 -2.44 -5.56
N VAL A 228 -9.91 -3.14 -4.67
CA VAL A 228 -9.31 -4.07 -3.72
C VAL A 228 -9.97 -5.44 -3.90
N LEU A 229 -9.14 -6.45 -4.10
CA LEU A 229 -9.59 -7.84 -4.15
C LEU A 229 -8.79 -8.62 -3.11
N THR A 230 -9.47 -9.18 -2.13
CA THR A 230 -8.82 -9.93 -1.05
C THR A 230 -9.24 -11.39 -1.08
N SER A 231 -8.35 -12.29 -0.68
CA SER A 231 -8.75 -13.64 -0.32
C SER A 231 -9.62 -13.60 0.96
N HIS A 232 -10.40 -14.64 1.21
CA HIS A 232 -11.25 -14.77 2.40
C HIS A 232 -10.50 -14.61 3.75
N LYS A 233 -9.19 -14.60 3.74
CA LYS A 233 -8.35 -14.39 4.93
C LYS A 233 -8.14 -12.93 5.29
N TRP A 234 -8.58 -12.02 4.41
CA TRP A 234 -8.48 -10.58 4.60
C TRP A 234 -9.83 -9.91 4.35
N ALA A 235 -10.11 -8.82 5.07
CA ALA A 235 -11.25 -7.96 4.84
C ALA A 235 -10.82 -6.51 4.61
N PHE A 236 -11.44 -5.85 3.65
CA PHE A 236 -11.39 -4.40 3.52
C PHE A 236 -12.31 -3.77 4.58
N ARG A 237 -11.79 -2.80 5.34
CA ARG A 237 -12.53 -2.17 6.45
C ARG A 237 -12.91 -0.74 6.19
N GLY A 238 -12.23 -0.06 5.31
CA GLY A 238 -12.55 1.32 4.98
C GLY A 238 -11.45 2.03 4.23
N VAL A 239 -11.74 3.27 3.84
CA VAL A 239 -10.85 4.15 3.14
C VAL A 239 -10.92 5.56 3.69
N THR A 240 -9.76 6.22 3.76
CA THR A 240 -9.68 7.67 3.97
C THR A 240 -9.01 8.28 2.75
N GLU A 241 -9.69 9.23 2.11
CA GLU A 241 -9.18 9.95 0.95
C GLU A 241 -8.63 11.32 1.40
N THR A 242 -7.43 11.66 0.93
CA THR A 242 -6.78 12.95 1.17
C THR A 242 -6.24 13.49 -0.14
N SER A 243 -6.54 14.74 -0.48
CA SER A 243 -5.87 15.43 -1.58
C SER A 243 -4.43 15.74 -1.19
N VAL A 244 -3.48 15.43 -2.08
CA VAL A 244 -2.05 15.71 -1.87
C VAL A 244 -1.67 16.99 -2.59
N SER A 245 -1.98 17.08 -3.89
CA SER A 245 -1.71 18.27 -4.71
C SER A 245 -2.52 18.19 -6.01
N GLY A 246 -3.35 19.21 -6.29
CA GLY A 246 -4.21 19.21 -7.49
C GLY A 246 -5.11 17.97 -7.55
N ASP A 247 -5.01 17.22 -8.67
CA ASP A 247 -5.78 16.00 -8.92
C ASP A 247 -5.13 14.73 -8.35
N LEU A 248 -4.01 14.88 -7.63
CA LEU A 248 -3.36 13.76 -6.96
C LEU A 248 -4.01 13.49 -5.60
N HIS A 249 -4.51 12.30 -5.44
CA HIS A 249 -5.15 11.82 -4.23
C HIS A 249 -4.36 10.70 -3.58
N CYS A 250 -4.38 10.64 -2.26
CA CYS A 250 -3.92 9.54 -1.45
C CYS A 250 -5.12 8.84 -0.82
N PHE A 251 -5.28 7.56 -1.09
CA PHE A 251 -6.28 6.69 -0.48
C PHE A 251 -5.59 5.79 0.53
N GLN A 252 -5.88 6.01 1.79
CA GLN A 252 -5.41 5.11 2.86
C GLN A 252 -6.45 4.01 3.06
N LEU A 253 -6.13 2.81 2.61
CA LEU A 253 -6.98 1.63 2.71
C LEU A 253 -6.68 0.88 4.00
N GLN A 254 -7.71 0.55 4.76
CA GLN A 254 -7.61 -0.29 5.96
C GLN A 254 -7.97 -1.73 5.61
N ILE A 255 -7.04 -2.64 5.82
CA ILE A 255 -7.19 -4.07 5.51
C ILE A 255 -6.91 -4.87 6.78
N GLU A 256 -7.81 -5.78 7.13
CA GLU A 256 -7.74 -6.59 8.34
C GLU A 256 -7.57 -8.07 8.02
N SER A 257 -6.65 -8.75 8.72
CA SER A 257 -6.49 -10.20 8.66
C SER A 257 -7.62 -10.89 9.43
N LEU A 258 -8.29 -11.85 8.79
CA LEU A 258 -9.40 -12.64 9.34
C LEU A 258 -8.91 -14.01 9.82
N LYS A 259 -7.97 -14.07 10.70
CA LYS A 259 -7.52 -15.36 11.24
C LYS A 259 -8.59 -16.10 11.99
#